data_d1f0048a25872032e84bdf1903eb5cb8
#
_entry.id   d1f0048a25872032e84bdf1903eb5cb8
#
_cell.length_a   1.000
_cell.length_b   1.000
_cell.length_c   1.000
_cell.angle_alpha   90.00
_cell.angle_beta   90.00
_cell.angle_gamma   90.00
#
_symmetry.space_group_name_H-M   'P 1'
#
loop_
_entity.id
_entity.type
_entity.pdbx_description
1 polymer ?
#
loop_
_entity_poly.entity_id
_entity_poly.type
_entity_poly.pdbx_seq_one_letter_code
_entity_poly.pdbx_strand_id
1 'polypeptide(L)'
;MMNNKDFCVFIITHGRPNDVITFETLKKQNYTGKTYFIIDNTDKKADEYYDKFGKENVIMFDKEEIAKTTDHGDNFWNLRTTTHARNACFNIANKIGIKYFLVLDDD
;
A
#
# COMPACT_ATOMS: atom_id res chain seq x y z
N MET A 1 13.85 -15.51 14.70
CA MET A 1 14.13 -14.54 13.65
C MET A 1 13.01 -14.59 12.60
N MET A 2 12.51 -13.43 12.19
CA MET A 2 11.41 -13.38 11.23
C MET A 2 11.89 -13.72 9.82
N ASN A 3 11.19 -14.62 9.15
CA ASN A 3 11.48 -14.99 7.78
C ASN A 3 10.96 -13.89 6.84
N ASN A 4 11.71 -13.55 5.79
CA ASN A 4 11.28 -12.57 4.79
C ASN A 4 9.97 -12.94 4.12
N LYS A 5 9.61 -14.21 4.09
CA LYS A 5 8.33 -14.66 3.53
C LYS A 5 7.13 -14.29 4.41
N ASP A 6 7.35 -14.00 5.67
CA ASP A 6 6.28 -13.69 6.61
C ASP A 6 6.09 -12.19 6.83
N PHE A 7 6.98 -11.37 6.30
CA PHE A 7 6.98 -9.93 6.53
C PHE A 7 7.11 -9.15 5.24
N CYS A 8 6.39 -8.03 5.17
CA CYS A 8 6.57 -7.08 4.07
C CYS A 8 6.28 -5.65 4.55
N VAL A 9 6.63 -4.69 3.71
CA VAL A 9 6.27 -3.29 3.91
C VAL A 9 5.26 -2.91 2.83
N PHE A 10 4.15 -2.31 3.24
CA PHE A 10 3.20 -1.69 2.33
C PHE A 10 3.41 -0.19 2.36
N ILE A 11 3.67 0.41 1.21
CA ILE A 11 3.77 1.87 1.08
C ILE A 11 2.50 2.36 0.41
N ILE A 12 1.74 3.16 1.12
CA ILE A 12 0.52 3.78 0.59
C ILE A 12 0.92 5.01 -0.19
N THR A 13 0.51 5.08 -1.46
CA THR A 13 0.88 6.19 -2.32
C THR A 13 -0.26 6.51 -3.28
N HIS A 14 -0.30 7.75 -3.77
CA HIS A 14 -1.31 8.20 -4.72
C HIS A 14 -0.75 9.34 -5.57
N GLY A 15 -0.75 9.13 -6.90
CA GLY A 15 -0.38 10.16 -7.86
C GLY A 15 1.05 10.65 -7.84
N ARG A 16 1.98 9.90 -7.21
CA ARG A 16 3.38 10.32 -7.04
C ARG A 16 4.39 9.21 -7.35
N PRO A 17 4.33 8.58 -8.55
CA PRO A 17 5.23 7.45 -8.81
C PRO A 17 6.71 7.84 -8.78
N ASN A 18 7.04 9.12 -9.01
CA ASN A 18 8.42 9.59 -9.01
C ASN A 18 8.87 10.19 -7.68
N ASP A 19 7.97 10.27 -6.71
CA ASP A 19 8.25 10.94 -5.42
C ASP A 19 7.89 10.06 -4.22
N VAL A 20 8.12 8.76 -4.34
CA VAL A 20 7.89 7.84 -3.22
C VAL A 20 9.12 7.89 -2.32
N ILE A 21 9.18 8.92 -1.49
CA ILE A 21 10.34 9.24 -0.65
C ILE A 21 10.62 8.12 0.35
N THR A 22 9.57 7.54 0.91
CA THR A 22 9.70 6.43 1.87
C THR A 22 10.45 5.25 1.25
N PHE A 23 10.19 4.93 -0.01
CA PHE A 23 10.89 3.86 -0.69
C PHE A 23 12.38 4.17 -0.84
N GLU A 24 12.70 5.39 -1.21
CA GLU A 24 14.10 5.83 -1.32
C GLU A 24 14.81 5.73 0.04
N THR A 25 14.11 6.10 1.10
CA THR A 25 14.65 6.01 2.46
C THR A 25 14.92 4.55 2.85
N LEU A 26 14.01 3.64 2.55
CA LEU A 26 14.19 2.22 2.83
C LEU A 26 15.42 1.65 2.11
N LYS A 27 15.61 2.06 0.87
CA LYS A 27 16.80 1.65 0.08
C LYS A 27 18.08 2.16 0.72
N LYS A 28 18.10 3.41 1.17
CA LYS A 28 19.25 4.00 1.84
C LYS A 28 19.57 3.30 3.16
N GLN A 29 18.55 2.79 3.84
CA GLN A 29 18.70 2.05 5.09
C GLN A 29 19.02 0.58 4.87
N ASN A 30 19.28 0.18 3.63
CA ASN A 30 19.63 -1.20 3.26
C ASN A 30 18.53 -2.22 3.58
N TYR A 31 17.27 -1.79 3.52
CA TYR A 31 16.16 -2.73 3.64
C TYR A 31 16.11 -3.63 2.40
N THR A 32 16.18 -4.93 2.61
CA THR A 32 16.21 -5.92 1.53
C THR A 32 14.96 -6.77 1.46
N GLY A 33 13.99 -6.52 2.31
CA GLY A 33 12.74 -7.27 2.33
C GLY A 33 11.77 -6.86 1.22
N LYS A 34 10.62 -7.52 1.21
CA LYS A 34 9.60 -7.27 0.20
C LYS A 34 8.87 -5.96 0.47
N THR A 35 8.67 -5.16 -0.57
CA THR A 35 7.91 -3.92 -0.51
C THR A 35 6.81 -3.97 -1.57
N TYR A 36 5.59 -3.62 -1.17
CA TYR A 36 4.47 -3.46 -2.08
C TYR A 36 4.00 -2.01 -2.06
N PHE A 37 3.67 -1.49 -3.22
CA PHE A 37 3.13 -0.14 -3.38
C PHE A 37 1.61 -0.26 -3.49
N ILE A 38 0.90 0.38 -2.59
CA ILE A 38 -0.56 0.26 -2.49
C ILE A 38 -1.20 1.52 -3.07
N ILE A 39 -1.93 1.35 -4.16
CA ILE A 39 -2.63 2.45 -4.83
C ILE A 39 -4.12 2.12 -4.90
N ASP A 40 -4.94 3.14 -5.11
CA ASP A 40 -6.37 2.93 -5.29
C ASP A 40 -6.76 3.02 -6.77
N ASN A 41 -7.97 2.56 -7.07
CA ASN A 41 -8.47 2.48 -8.45
C ASN A 41 -8.77 3.85 -9.08
N THR A 42 -8.71 4.94 -8.30
CA THR A 42 -8.89 6.28 -8.82
C THR A 42 -7.58 6.96 -9.21
N ASP A 43 -6.45 6.29 -8.99
CA ASP A 43 -5.14 6.85 -9.28
C ASP A 43 -4.89 6.89 -10.78
N LYS A 44 -4.80 8.09 -11.33
CA LYS A 44 -4.60 8.31 -12.77
C LYS A 44 -3.18 7.94 -13.21
N LYS A 45 -2.27 7.77 -12.27
CA LYS A 45 -0.87 7.43 -12.55
C LYS A 45 -0.55 5.96 -12.28
N ALA A 46 -1.58 5.12 -12.19
CA ALA A 46 -1.40 3.69 -11.92
C ALA A 46 -0.40 3.04 -12.89
N ASP A 47 -0.51 3.33 -14.19
CA ASP A 47 0.39 2.74 -15.19
C ASP A 47 1.84 3.12 -14.94
N GLU A 48 2.09 4.33 -14.47
CA GLU A 48 3.45 4.78 -14.15
C GLU A 48 4.03 4.01 -12.96
N TYR A 49 3.20 3.68 -11.96
CA TYR A 49 3.63 2.82 -10.86
C TYR A 49 3.98 1.43 -11.36
N TYR A 50 3.15 0.85 -12.23
CA TYR A 50 3.40 -0.48 -12.79
C TYR A 50 4.71 -0.49 -13.60
N ASP A 51 4.95 0.55 -14.39
CA ASP A 51 6.16 0.63 -15.20
C ASP A 51 7.40 0.80 -14.33
N LYS A 52 7.31 1.60 -13.28
CA LYS A 52 8.47 1.93 -12.46
C LYS A 52 8.83 0.81 -11.47
N PHE A 53 7.82 0.20 -10.84
CA PHE A 53 8.05 -0.73 -9.75
C PHE A 53 7.74 -2.19 -10.10
N GLY A 54 7.08 -2.43 -11.23
CA GLY A 54 6.67 -3.76 -11.65
C GLY A 54 5.28 -4.12 -11.14
N LYS A 55 4.51 -4.80 -11.98
CA LYS A 55 3.12 -5.16 -11.64
C LYS A 55 3.02 -6.05 -10.41
N GLU A 56 3.99 -6.91 -10.20
CA GLU A 56 4.01 -7.81 -9.04
C GLU A 56 4.25 -7.08 -7.73
N ASN A 57 4.71 -5.85 -7.80
CA ASN A 57 5.02 -5.05 -6.61
C ASN A 57 4.01 -3.94 -6.34
N VAL A 58 3.05 -3.75 -7.24
CA VAL A 58 2.02 -2.71 -7.10
C VAL A 58 0.67 -3.39 -6.95
N ILE A 59 -0.04 -3.07 -5.89
CA ILE A 59 -1.35 -3.66 -5.60
C ILE A 59 -2.38 -2.55 -5.56
N MET A 60 -3.40 -2.68 -6.41
CA MET A 60 -4.50 -1.72 -6.47
C MET A 60 -5.69 -2.25 -5.69
N PHE A 61 -6.31 -1.39 -4.89
CA PHE A 61 -7.56 -1.73 -4.22
C PHE A 61 -8.70 -0.87 -4.76
N ASP A 62 -9.92 -1.36 -4.64
CA ASP A 62 -11.11 -0.61 -5.01
C ASP A 62 -11.55 0.21 -3.80
N LYS A 63 -11.44 1.53 -3.93
CA LYS A 63 -11.72 2.47 -2.85
C LYS A 63 -13.16 2.38 -2.36
N GLU A 64 -14.10 2.25 -3.29
CA GLU A 64 -15.51 2.16 -2.93
C GLU A 64 -15.83 0.85 -2.23
N GLU A 65 -15.24 -0.24 -2.70
CA GLU A 65 -15.47 -1.56 -2.10
C GLU A 65 -14.94 -1.59 -0.66
N ILE A 66 -13.76 -1.04 -0.43
CA ILE A 66 -13.20 -0.96 0.91
C ILE A 66 -14.05 -0.06 1.81
N ALA A 67 -14.55 1.04 1.27
CA ALA A 67 -15.41 1.94 2.03
C ALA A 67 -16.69 1.26 2.51
N LYS A 68 -17.23 0.33 1.72
CA LYS A 68 -18.44 -0.42 2.09
C LYS A 68 -18.19 -1.37 3.24
N THR A 69 -16.98 -1.90 3.37
CA THR A 69 -16.65 -2.90 4.39
C THR A 69 -16.02 -2.28 5.63
N THR A 70 -15.68 -1.01 5.58
CA THR A 70 -15.06 -0.31 6.69
C THR A 70 -16.12 0.22 7.64
N ASP A 71 -15.90 0.05 8.95
CA ASP A 71 -16.72 0.70 9.95
C ASP A 71 -16.38 2.18 9.96
N HIS A 72 -17.32 3.00 9.53
CA HIS A 72 -17.07 4.42 9.39
C HIS A 72 -17.15 5.18 10.71
N GLY A 73 -18.02 4.74 11.63
CA GLY A 73 -18.22 5.45 12.87
C GLY A 73 -18.40 6.94 12.64
N ASP A 74 -17.60 7.75 13.30
CA ASP A 74 -17.66 9.19 13.18
C ASP A 74 -17.01 9.70 11.91
N ASN A 75 -16.36 8.83 11.16
CA ASN A 75 -15.57 9.21 9.97
C ASN A 75 -16.23 8.86 8.66
N PHE A 76 -17.49 8.52 8.66
CA PHE A 76 -18.14 8.07 7.42
C PHE A 76 -18.18 9.13 6.32
N TRP A 77 -18.03 10.39 6.65
CA TRP A 77 -17.91 11.48 5.68
C TRP A 77 -16.52 11.56 5.07
N ASN A 78 -15.55 10.95 5.71
CA ASN A 78 -14.15 11.15 5.37
C ASN A 78 -13.64 9.98 4.52
N LEU A 79 -13.70 10.15 3.21
CA LEU A 79 -13.24 9.14 2.25
C LEU A 79 -11.77 9.32 1.91
N ARG A 80 -10.94 9.62 2.88
CA ARG A 80 -9.52 9.78 2.65
C ARG A 80 -8.89 8.48 2.19
N THR A 81 -8.11 8.57 1.11
CA THR A 81 -7.41 7.42 0.54
C THR A 81 -6.55 6.69 1.57
N THR A 82 -5.87 7.44 2.43
CA THR A 82 -5.00 6.84 3.46
C THR A 82 -5.73 5.89 4.38
N THR A 83 -6.91 6.31 4.88
CA THR A 83 -7.72 5.47 5.77
C THR A 83 -8.15 4.18 5.07
N HIS A 84 -8.65 4.30 3.85
CA HIS A 84 -9.11 3.13 3.10
C HIS A 84 -7.94 2.23 2.71
N ALA A 85 -6.80 2.82 2.35
CA ALA A 85 -5.62 2.06 2.00
C ALA A 85 -5.09 1.25 3.19
N ARG A 86 -5.10 1.83 4.40
CA ARG A 86 -4.68 1.09 5.59
C ARG A 86 -5.59 -0.09 5.86
N ASN A 87 -6.91 0.09 5.70
CA ASN A 87 -7.85 -1.01 5.85
C ASN A 87 -7.67 -2.07 4.76
N ALA A 88 -7.39 -1.64 3.54
CA ALA A 88 -7.13 -2.55 2.43
C ALA A 88 -5.90 -3.42 2.68
N CYS A 89 -4.88 -2.87 3.34
CA CYS A 89 -3.65 -3.61 3.63
C CYS A 89 -3.91 -4.88 4.45
N PHE A 90 -4.85 -4.86 5.38
CA PHE A 90 -5.20 -6.05 6.14
C PHE A 90 -5.78 -7.14 5.23
N ASN A 91 -6.68 -6.77 4.32
CA ASN A 91 -7.26 -7.71 3.38
C ASN A 91 -6.21 -8.24 2.40
N ILE A 92 -5.34 -7.36 1.92
CA ILE A 92 -4.27 -7.72 0.99
C ILE A 92 -3.30 -8.71 1.66
N ALA A 93 -2.84 -8.40 2.87
CA ALA A 93 -1.93 -9.27 3.61
C ALA A 93 -2.53 -10.66 3.77
N ASN A 94 -3.81 -10.74 4.10
CA ASN A 94 -4.48 -12.00 4.24
C ASN A 94 -4.52 -12.80 2.92
N LYS A 95 -4.79 -12.11 1.81
CA LYS A 95 -4.86 -12.76 0.49
C LYS A 95 -3.51 -13.30 0.03
N ILE A 96 -2.43 -12.58 0.30
CA ILE A 96 -1.09 -12.99 -0.14
C ILE A 96 -0.34 -13.83 0.90
N GLY A 97 -0.97 -14.09 2.04
CA GLY A 97 -0.41 -14.98 3.06
C GLY A 97 0.70 -14.37 3.89
N ILE A 98 0.72 -13.05 4.04
CA ILE A 98 1.69 -12.34 4.86
C ILE A 98 1.17 -12.27 6.30
N LYS A 99 1.98 -12.70 7.26
CA LYS A 99 1.61 -12.70 8.68
C LYS A 99 1.89 -11.36 9.36
N TYR A 100 2.96 -10.69 8.96
CA TYR A 100 3.39 -9.44 9.59
C TYR A 100 3.68 -8.41 8.52
N PHE A 101 3.24 -7.19 8.75
CA PHE A 101 3.50 -6.12 7.79
C PHE A 101 3.57 -4.77 8.50
N LEU A 102 4.28 -3.86 7.87
CA LEU A 102 4.36 -2.47 8.29
C LEU A 102 3.71 -1.61 7.21
N VAL A 103 2.86 -0.67 7.61
CA VAL A 103 2.19 0.24 6.68
C VAL A 103 2.83 1.61 6.84
N LEU A 104 3.36 2.14 5.75
CA LEU A 104 4.02 3.45 5.73
C LEU A 104 3.36 4.34 4.67
N ASP A 105 3.37 5.64 4.93
CA ASP A 105 2.98 6.62 3.93
C ASP A 105 4.16 6.85 2.96
N ASP A 106 3.90 7.52 1.83
CA ASP A 106 4.93 7.69 0.79
C ASP A 106 5.94 8.81 1.08
N ASP A 107 5.72 9.56 2.12
CA ASP A 107 6.67 10.63 2.51
C ASP A 107 6.92 10.71 4.00
#